data_8f2c639dc0676563492684c1e52b5898
#
_entry.id   8f2c639dc0676563492684c1e52b5898
#
_cell.length_a   1.000
_cell.length_b   1.000
_cell.length_c   1.000
_cell.angle_alpha   90.00
_cell.angle_beta   90.00
_cell.angle_gamma   90.00
#
_symmetry.space_group_name_H-M   'P 1'
#
loop_
_entity.id
_entity.type
_entity.pdbx_description
1 polymer ?
#
loop_
_entity_poly.entity_id
_entity_poly.type
_entity_poly.pdbx_seq_one_letter_code
_entity_poly.pdbx_strand_id
1 'polypeptide(L)'
;MITSFKLVKIISLQSLTRILLIVIAWMVLNTEARAGQLKAGVGREDITSKVALKNDTLYVKALVLQDAAATAVIITVDAVAIEEIGSIKKTYLSTVREQLKKEFNILPLNVMVNASHCHGIVCQDVEERTVKAVREAMKNLVEVDVGSGIGFENRIMENRRVKLKNGKDADMRRAYSLPPDSEVASVGPVDPQIGILRLDQKNGKALAVLYNFACHPIQGVPSGGNTADLTGYSSKVIEDCLGDGAMAFFIQGCGGDINPVLYKDVAYPPDAEPLGNMLGISTMRGLKQIKCKPDVAFKVINETISLPRAELSGRIESLQAEQQKLLQSLGANNLNFKTFLPLMVKYNNSEEFPSYFSQHYLHEKMLGRNDLEKLDAENRKNMKKYLANIHVMEELTRVQTNLALLKKNQAKNIASGKRIIDVEVMGLRIGDFVMVTFPGELTVQIGLNIKKMSPHKSTFVAGYTNGYIYY
;
A
#
# COMPACT_ATOMS: atom_id res chain seq x y z
N MET A 1 34.33 -8.99 9.11
CA MET A 1 33.45 -7.79 9.30
C MET A 1 32.11 -7.87 8.55
N ILE A 2 31.65 -9.08 8.16
CA ILE A 2 30.45 -9.33 7.33
C ILE A 2 29.28 -9.94 8.13
N THR A 3 29.50 -10.38 9.36
CA THR A 3 28.52 -11.10 10.19
C THR A 3 27.62 -10.20 11.07
N SER A 4 28.00 -8.95 11.30
CA SER A 4 27.27 -8.01 12.18
C SER A 4 26.03 -7.37 11.50
N PHE A 5 26.04 -7.18 10.18
CA PHE A 5 24.94 -6.49 9.47
C PHE A 5 23.67 -7.31 9.24
N LYS A 6 23.79 -8.64 9.15
CA LYS A 6 22.61 -9.52 9.03
C LYS A 6 21.78 -9.60 10.32
N LEU A 7 22.45 -9.46 11.47
CA LEU A 7 21.80 -9.60 12.79
C LEU A 7 20.87 -8.42 13.12
N VAL A 8 21.26 -7.19 12.76
CA VAL A 8 20.46 -5.99 13.06
C VAL A 8 19.16 -5.91 12.25
N LYS A 9 19.19 -6.35 10.97
CA LYS A 9 17.98 -6.37 10.12
C LYS A 9 16.97 -7.44 10.56
N ILE A 10 17.46 -8.56 11.08
CA ILE A 10 16.63 -9.67 11.58
C ILE A 10 16.01 -9.29 12.94
N ILE A 11 16.72 -8.59 13.79
CA ILE A 11 16.23 -8.18 15.12
C ILE A 11 15.11 -7.15 15.01
N SER A 12 15.16 -6.18 14.08
CA SER A 12 14.11 -5.15 13.95
C SER A 12 12.78 -5.73 13.42
N LEU A 13 12.83 -6.62 12.44
CA LEU A 13 11.62 -7.26 11.89
C LEU A 13 10.99 -8.25 12.88
N GLN A 14 11.83 -9.03 13.57
CA GLN A 14 11.38 -9.94 14.63
C GLN A 14 10.86 -9.20 15.86
N SER A 15 11.42 -8.03 16.20
CA SER A 15 10.96 -7.21 17.30
C SER A 15 9.56 -6.65 17.05
N LEU A 16 9.33 -6.07 15.87
CA LEU A 16 8.02 -5.53 15.50
C LEU A 16 6.96 -6.65 15.48
N THR A 17 7.28 -7.81 14.91
CA THR A 17 6.39 -8.97 14.89
C THR A 17 6.09 -9.45 16.31
N ARG A 18 7.09 -9.50 17.19
CA ARG A 18 6.91 -9.92 18.61
C ARG A 18 6.04 -8.93 19.39
N ILE A 19 6.23 -7.62 19.18
CA ILE A 19 5.46 -6.59 19.88
C ILE A 19 4.00 -6.60 19.46
N LEU A 20 3.72 -6.68 18.14
CA LEU A 20 2.37 -6.83 17.62
C LEU A 20 1.70 -8.14 18.10
N LEU A 21 2.49 -9.19 18.34
CA LEU A 21 1.99 -10.44 18.94
C LEU A 21 1.70 -10.33 20.44
N ILE A 22 2.41 -9.47 21.18
CA ILE A 22 2.08 -9.20 22.59
C ILE A 22 0.70 -8.58 22.69
N VAL A 23 0.35 -7.65 21.81
CA VAL A 23 -1.01 -7.07 21.75
C VAL A 23 -2.06 -8.14 21.42
N ILE A 24 -1.76 -9.06 20.51
CA ILE A 24 -2.64 -10.19 20.18
C ILE A 24 -2.74 -11.17 21.36
N ALA A 25 -1.63 -11.50 22.01
CA ALA A 25 -1.62 -12.40 23.18
C ALA A 25 -2.40 -11.81 24.37
N TRP A 26 -2.32 -10.50 24.57
CA TRP A 26 -3.10 -9.80 25.61
C TRP A 26 -4.62 -9.87 25.36
N MET A 27 -5.04 -9.88 24.08
CA MET A 27 -6.44 -10.14 23.72
C MET A 27 -6.91 -11.56 24.06
N VAL A 28 -5.98 -12.53 24.15
CA VAL A 28 -6.30 -13.94 24.51
C VAL A 28 -6.40 -14.14 26.02
N LEU A 29 -5.48 -13.55 26.80
CA LEU A 29 -5.33 -13.82 28.23
C LEU A 29 -6.46 -13.24 29.12
N ASN A 30 -7.25 -12.29 28.59
CA ASN A 30 -8.40 -11.74 29.31
C ASN A 30 -9.72 -12.29 28.77
N THR A 31 -10.01 -13.53 29.04
CA THR A 31 -11.07 -14.35 28.41
C THR A 31 -12.49 -14.15 28.91
N GLU A 32 -12.75 -13.23 29.82
CA GLU A 32 -14.13 -12.93 30.22
C GLU A 32 -14.60 -11.55 29.74
N ALA A 33 -14.60 -11.33 28.40
CA ALA A 33 -15.48 -10.32 27.83
C ALA A 33 -16.90 -10.92 27.88
N ARG A 34 -17.77 -10.44 28.76
CA ARG A 34 -19.20 -10.77 28.72
C ARG A 34 -19.70 -10.47 27.32
N ALA A 35 -20.18 -11.50 26.64
CA ALA A 35 -20.95 -11.32 25.43
C ALA A 35 -22.17 -10.46 25.78
N GLY A 36 -22.30 -9.31 25.16
CA GLY A 36 -23.40 -8.38 25.32
C GLY A 36 -23.98 -8.00 23.97
N GLN A 37 -25.19 -7.49 23.96
CA GLN A 37 -25.81 -7.00 22.73
C GLN A 37 -25.01 -5.83 22.19
N LEU A 38 -24.36 -6.02 21.03
CA LEU A 38 -23.62 -4.97 20.33
C LEU A 38 -24.60 -4.07 19.57
N LYS A 39 -24.38 -2.76 19.68
CA LYS A 39 -25.02 -1.75 18.83
C LYS A 39 -24.01 -1.20 17.85
N ALA A 40 -24.47 -0.88 16.66
CA ALA A 40 -23.65 -0.23 15.64
C ALA A 40 -24.45 0.91 14.97
N GLY A 41 -23.72 1.94 14.55
CA GLY A 41 -24.27 3.02 13.74
C GLY A 41 -23.26 3.47 12.72
N VAL A 42 -23.75 4.00 11.58
CA VAL A 42 -22.92 4.41 10.46
C VAL A 42 -23.24 5.84 10.04
N GLY A 43 -22.21 6.55 9.55
CA GLY A 43 -22.36 7.87 8.98
C GLY A 43 -21.25 8.18 7.99
N ARG A 44 -21.48 9.08 7.04
CA ARG A 44 -20.49 9.50 6.06
C ARG A 44 -20.62 10.95 5.66
N GLU A 45 -19.51 11.56 5.26
CA GLU A 45 -19.44 12.90 4.70
C GLU A 45 -18.53 12.93 3.48
N ASP A 46 -18.89 13.78 2.49
CA ASP A 46 -18.03 14.07 1.33
C ASP A 46 -16.89 14.98 1.79
N ILE A 47 -15.66 14.54 1.56
CA ILE A 47 -14.43 15.27 1.90
C ILE A 47 -13.63 15.69 0.68
N THR A 48 -14.21 15.61 -0.52
CA THR A 48 -13.54 15.96 -1.77
C THR A 48 -13.13 17.42 -1.79
N SER A 49 -11.85 17.70 -2.13
CA SER A 49 -11.40 19.07 -2.36
C SER A 49 -12.09 19.66 -3.58
N LYS A 50 -12.55 20.90 -3.45
CA LYS A 50 -13.14 21.66 -4.57
C LYS A 50 -12.11 22.22 -5.55
N VAL A 51 -10.84 22.21 -5.18
CA VAL A 51 -9.74 22.80 -5.96
C VAL A 51 -9.17 21.80 -6.98
N ALA A 52 -9.25 20.50 -6.70
CA ALA A 52 -8.74 19.46 -7.58
C ALA A 52 -9.80 19.01 -8.59
N LEU A 53 -9.34 18.62 -9.79
CA LEU A 53 -10.22 17.99 -10.78
C LEU A 53 -10.77 16.68 -10.19
N LYS A 54 -12.09 16.56 -10.15
CA LYS A 54 -12.77 15.43 -9.52
C LYS A 54 -12.99 14.30 -10.53
N ASN A 55 -12.47 13.11 -10.24
CA ASN A 55 -12.84 11.88 -10.94
C ASN A 55 -14.00 11.18 -10.22
N ASP A 56 -13.87 11.01 -8.89
CA ASP A 56 -14.93 10.45 -8.03
C ASP A 56 -14.93 11.14 -6.66
N THR A 57 -15.89 10.76 -5.81
CA THR A 57 -16.06 11.40 -4.50
C THR A 57 -15.19 10.72 -3.44
N LEU A 58 -14.46 11.54 -2.68
CA LEU A 58 -13.74 11.10 -1.48
C LEU A 58 -14.67 11.18 -0.28
N TYR A 59 -14.66 10.16 0.55
CA TYR A 59 -15.47 10.10 1.76
C TYR A 59 -14.64 9.95 3.02
N VAL A 60 -15.14 10.52 4.11
CA VAL A 60 -14.90 10.03 5.46
C VAL A 60 -16.13 9.24 5.88
N LYS A 61 -15.92 8.04 6.39
CA LYS A 61 -16.98 7.15 6.88
C LYS A 61 -16.70 6.80 8.33
N ALA A 62 -17.71 6.76 9.17
CA ALA A 62 -17.63 6.42 10.59
C ALA A 62 -18.53 5.22 10.90
N LEU A 63 -17.97 4.22 11.56
CA LEU A 63 -18.65 3.10 12.17
C LEU A 63 -18.48 3.21 13.69
N VAL A 64 -19.55 3.43 14.39
CA VAL A 64 -19.58 3.41 15.86
C VAL A 64 -20.03 2.03 16.30
N LEU A 65 -19.30 1.45 17.26
CA LEU A 65 -19.60 0.18 17.91
C LEU A 65 -19.73 0.42 19.41
N GLN A 66 -20.82 -0.05 20.00
CA GLN A 66 -21.09 0.18 21.41
C GLN A 66 -21.69 -1.07 22.06
N ASP A 67 -21.16 -1.44 23.21
CA ASP A 67 -21.77 -2.36 24.14
C ASP A 67 -21.92 -1.71 25.54
N ALA A 68 -22.27 -2.48 26.55
CA ALA A 68 -22.42 -1.99 27.91
C ALA A 68 -21.08 -1.52 28.55
N ALA A 69 -19.95 -1.97 28.04
CA ALA A 69 -18.62 -1.73 28.62
C ALA A 69 -17.83 -0.63 27.88
N ALA A 70 -18.00 -0.53 26.57
CA ALA A 70 -17.18 0.36 25.75
C ALA A 70 -17.90 0.91 24.51
N THR A 71 -17.48 2.08 24.08
CA THR A 71 -17.77 2.62 22.75
C THR A 71 -16.48 2.79 22.00
N ALA A 72 -16.42 2.23 20.78
CA ALA A 72 -15.31 2.44 19.84
C ALA A 72 -15.81 3.05 18.54
N VAL A 73 -14.94 3.82 17.90
CA VAL A 73 -15.21 4.43 16.60
C VAL A 73 -14.13 4.00 15.61
N ILE A 74 -14.56 3.44 14.49
CA ILE A 74 -13.71 3.14 13.34
C ILE A 74 -14.02 4.17 12.26
N ILE A 75 -13.03 4.94 11.89
CA ILE A 75 -13.13 5.97 10.86
C ILE A 75 -12.24 5.55 9.69
N THR A 76 -12.81 5.53 8.49
CA THR A 76 -12.04 5.38 7.25
C THR A 76 -12.04 6.70 6.51
N VAL A 77 -10.87 7.10 6.01
CA VAL A 77 -10.68 8.38 5.32
C VAL A 77 -10.04 8.14 3.96
N ASP A 78 -10.67 8.62 2.90
CA ASP A 78 -10.12 8.58 1.55
C ASP A 78 -9.03 9.65 1.39
N ALA A 79 -7.85 9.30 1.89
CA ALA A 79 -6.66 10.12 1.90
C ALA A 79 -5.40 9.25 1.91
N VAL A 80 -4.26 9.85 1.54
CA VAL A 80 -2.98 9.13 1.46
C VAL A 80 -2.44 8.73 2.83
N ALA A 81 -2.64 9.53 3.86
CA ALA A 81 -2.22 9.27 5.25
C ALA A 81 -2.90 10.21 6.25
N ILE A 82 -2.75 9.90 7.54
CA ILE A 82 -3.27 10.69 8.67
C ILE A 82 -2.19 11.64 9.20
N GLU A 83 -1.42 12.24 8.47
CA GLU A 83 -0.38 13.24 8.71
C GLU A 83 0.88 12.97 7.85
N GLU A 84 1.88 13.81 7.98
CA GLU A 84 3.22 13.70 7.38
C GLU A 84 3.27 13.79 5.84
N ILE A 85 2.29 13.24 5.13
CA ILE A 85 2.12 13.34 3.68
C ILE A 85 0.66 13.59 3.32
N GLY A 86 0.44 14.18 2.15
CA GLY A 86 -0.92 14.50 1.67
C GLY A 86 -1.47 15.80 2.26
N SER A 87 -2.79 15.92 2.26
CA SER A 87 -3.51 17.15 2.62
C SER A 87 -4.06 17.18 4.05
N ILE A 88 -4.00 16.06 4.78
CA ILE A 88 -4.46 15.99 6.18
C ILE A 88 -3.40 16.61 7.10
N LYS A 89 -3.84 17.53 7.97
CA LYS A 89 -2.98 18.24 8.91
C LYS A 89 -2.55 17.34 10.07
N LYS A 90 -1.38 17.62 10.64
CA LYS A 90 -0.84 16.90 11.79
C LYS A 90 -1.74 16.92 13.04
N THR A 91 -2.58 17.94 13.17
CA THR A 91 -3.52 18.09 14.29
C THR A 91 -4.82 17.30 14.12
N TYR A 92 -5.05 16.69 12.96
CA TYR A 92 -6.32 16.05 12.63
C TYR A 92 -6.74 15.00 13.67
N LEU A 93 -5.89 14.04 13.97
CA LEU A 93 -6.23 12.93 14.88
C LEU A 93 -6.53 13.46 16.30
N SER A 94 -5.70 14.36 16.83
CA SER A 94 -5.90 14.94 18.15
C SER A 94 -7.18 15.77 18.21
N THR A 95 -7.43 16.61 17.20
CA THR A 95 -8.64 17.46 17.12
C THR A 95 -9.92 16.60 17.07
N VAL A 96 -9.95 15.57 16.22
CA VAL A 96 -11.10 14.66 16.12
C VAL A 96 -11.34 13.93 17.46
N ARG A 97 -10.30 13.37 18.06
CA ARG A 97 -10.40 12.66 19.35
C ARG A 97 -10.88 13.55 20.49
N GLU A 98 -10.39 14.77 20.57
CA GLU A 98 -10.81 15.76 21.58
C GLU A 98 -12.29 16.15 21.42
N GLN A 99 -12.72 16.38 20.19
CA GLN A 99 -14.13 16.73 19.91
C GLN A 99 -15.07 15.55 20.23
N LEU A 100 -14.70 14.31 19.86
CA LEU A 100 -15.49 13.12 20.17
C LEU A 100 -15.56 12.83 21.68
N LYS A 101 -14.47 13.09 22.41
CA LYS A 101 -14.47 13.01 23.87
C LYS A 101 -15.42 14.04 24.49
N LYS A 102 -15.36 15.28 24.02
CA LYS A 102 -16.18 16.38 24.53
C LYS A 102 -17.68 16.18 24.24
N GLU A 103 -18.02 15.74 23.04
CA GLU A 103 -19.42 15.65 22.57
C GLU A 103 -20.11 14.36 23.00
N PHE A 104 -19.38 13.24 22.98
CA PHE A 104 -19.97 11.90 23.18
C PHE A 104 -19.34 11.11 24.34
N ASN A 105 -18.37 11.68 25.05
CA ASN A 105 -17.59 11.01 26.09
C ASN A 105 -16.85 9.75 25.58
N ILE A 106 -16.51 9.69 24.28
CA ILE A 106 -15.73 8.60 23.69
C ILE A 106 -14.26 8.76 24.07
N LEU A 107 -13.65 7.71 24.61
CA LEU A 107 -12.24 7.74 24.99
C LEU A 107 -11.37 7.88 23.74
N PRO A 108 -10.38 8.80 23.71
CA PRO A 108 -9.48 9.00 22.57
C PRO A 108 -8.80 7.71 22.08
N LEU A 109 -8.46 6.81 23.00
CA LEU A 109 -7.84 5.53 22.72
C LEU A 109 -8.78 4.49 22.06
N ASN A 110 -10.09 4.76 22.07
CA ASN A 110 -11.10 3.94 21.39
C ASN A 110 -11.45 4.46 19.99
N VAL A 111 -10.77 5.51 19.52
CA VAL A 111 -10.98 6.08 18.19
C VAL A 111 -9.85 5.62 17.26
N MET A 112 -10.22 4.81 16.28
CA MET A 112 -9.35 4.34 15.20
C MET A 112 -9.63 5.15 13.94
N VAL A 113 -8.58 5.69 13.33
CA VAL A 113 -8.66 6.35 12.03
C VAL A 113 -7.71 5.66 11.05
N ASN A 114 -8.25 5.06 9.99
CA ASN A 114 -7.49 4.40 8.93
C ASN A 114 -7.57 5.20 7.63
N ALA A 115 -6.44 5.55 7.04
CA ALA A 115 -6.40 6.11 5.70
C ALA A 115 -6.47 4.99 4.66
N SER A 116 -7.32 5.14 3.64
CA SER A 116 -7.39 4.20 2.52
C SER A 116 -6.10 4.17 1.68
N HIS A 117 -5.26 5.18 1.84
CA HIS A 117 -4.02 5.43 1.12
C HIS A 117 -4.23 5.79 -0.36
N CYS A 118 -5.43 6.15 -0.77
CA CYS A 118 -5.65 6.80 -2.06
C CYS A 118 -4.96 8.17 -2.09
N HIS A 119 -4.48 8.58 -3.25
CA HIS A 119 -3.75 9.84 -3.39
C HIS A 119 -4.71 11.04 -3.64
N GLY A 120 -5.89 10.98 -3.05
CA GLY A 120 -6.87 12.03 -3.12
C GLY A 120 -6.51 13.27 -2.28
N ILE A 121 -6.99 14.43 -2.71
CA ILE A 121 -6.85 15.71 -2.00
C ILE A 121 -8.16 15.99 -1.28
N VAL A 122 -8.12 16.04 0.05
CA VAL A 122 -9.31 16.32 0.87
C VAL A 122 -9.55 17.82 1.07
N CYS A 123 -10.77 18.16 1.46
CA CYS A 123 -11.18 19.52 1.80
C CYS A 123 -10.47 20.02 3.08
N GLN A 124 -10.51 21.34 3.31
CA GLN A 124 -9.84 21.96 4.46
C GLN A 124 -10.56 21.74 5.79
N ASP A 125 -11.86 21.46 5.75
CA ASP A 125 -12.76 21.23 6.91
C ASP A 125 -12.97 19.73 7.19
N VAL A 126 -11.99 18.89 6.83
CA VAL A 126 -12.05 17.43 6.98
C VAL A 126 -12.26 16.98 8.43
N GLU A 127 -11.68 17.68 9.40
CA GLU A 127 -11.86 17.42 10.84
C GLU A 127 -13.35 17.56 11.24
N GLU A 128 -13.99 18.66 10.85
CA GLU A 128 -15.40 18.93 11.15
C GLU A 128 -16.33 17.91 10.49
N ARG A 129 -16.04 17.56 9.23
CA ARG A 129 -16.80 16.54 8.50
C ARG A 129 -16.65 15.17 9.12
N THR A 130 -15.46 14.85 9.63
CA THR A 130 -15.21 13.59 10.35
C THR A 130 -16.09 13.51 11.61
N VAL A 131 -16.11 14.55 12.40
CA VAL A 131 -16.96 14.60 13.62
C VAL A 131 -18.45 14.55 13.25
N LYS A 132 -18.85 15.20 12.14
CA LYS A 132 -20.23 15.14 11.65
C LYS A 132 -20.63 13.72 11.23
N ALA A 133 -19.76 12.98 10.54
CA ALA A 133 -19.99 11.58 10.21
C ALA A 133 -20.16 10.71 11.47
N VAL A 134 -19.33 10.92 12.49
CA VAL A 134 -19.49 10.21 13.77
C VAL A 134 -20.79 10.60 14.48
N ARG A 135 -21.17 11.87 14.44
CA ARG A 135 -22.44 12.36 15.03
C ARG A 135 -23.65 11.70 14.38
N GLU A 136 -23.62 11.52 13.06
CA GLU A 136 -24.65 10.80 12.33
C GLU A 136 -24.68 9.32 12.77
N ALA A 137 -23.53 8.65 12.84
CA ALA A 137 -23.41 7.28 13.29
C ALA A 137 -23.96 7.10 14.73
N MET A 138 -23.68 8.03 15.64
CA MET A 138 -24.17 7.98 17.02
C MET A 138 -25.70 8.14 17.11
N LYS A 139 -26.31 8.91 16.20
CA LYS A 139 -27.79 9.06 16.15
C LYS A 139 -28.49 7.82 15.65
N ASN A 140 -27.81 7.03 14.81
CA ASN A 140 -28.36 5.88 14.09
C ASN A 140 -27.94 4.53 14.72
N LEU A 141 -27.58 4.50 16.00
CA LEU A 141 -27.20 3.27 16.70
C LEU A 141 -28.38 2.29 16.77
N VAL A 142 -28.17 1.09 16.25
CA VAL A 142 -29.13 -0.02 16.26
C VAL A 142 -28.44 -1.29 16.76
N GLU A 143 -29.20 -2.23 17.30
CA GLU A 143 -28.71 -3.57 17.66
C GLU A 143 -28.33 -4.35 16.40
N VAL A 144 -27.19 -5.02 16.45
CA VAL A 144 -26.65 -5.77 15.32
C VAL A 144 -26.25 -7.19 15.69
N ASP A 145 -26.37 -8.07 14.71
CA ASP A 145 -25.73 -9.37 14.70
C ASP A 145 -24.43 -9.27 13.89
N VAL A 146 -23.41 -10.01 14.31
CA VAL A 146 -22.05 -9.88 13.76
C VAL A 146 -21.57 -11.20 13.19
N GLY A 147 -20.96 -11.13 12.03
CA GLY A 147 -20.26 -12.24 11.39
C GLY A 147 -18.92 -11.84 10.81
N SER A 148 -17.98 -12.75 10.78
CA SER A 148 -16.68 -12.54 10.16
C SER A 148 -16.33 -13.66 9.19
N GLY A 149 -15.50 -13.35 8.22
CA GLY A 149 -15.06 -14.31 7.22
C GLY A 149 -13.88 -13.81 6.39
N ILE A 150 -13.52 -14.60 5.40
CA ILE A 150 -12.39 -14.33 4.50
C ILE A 150 -12.88 -14.47 3.06
N GLY A 151 -12.61 -13.43 2.27
CA GLY A 151 -12.66 -13.48 0.81
C GLY A 151 -11.27 -13.61 0.21
N PHE A 152 -11.19 -13.74 -1.12
CA PHE A 152 -9.92 -13.83 -1.85
C PHE A 152 -9.98 -13.05 -3.16
N GLU A 153 -8.95 -12.23 -3.40
CA GLU A 153 -8.71 -11.57 -4.69
C GLU A 153 -7.20 -11.56 -4.98
N ASN A 154 -6.79 -12.23 -6.05
CA ASN A 154 -5.37 -12.39 -6.39
C ASN A 154 -5.01 -11.89 -7.80
N ARG A 155 -5.95 -11.22 -8.49
CA ARG A 155 -5.79 -10.80 -9.88
C ARG A 155 -5.45 -9.33 -10.04
N ILE A 156 -5.63 -8.53 -8.99
CA ILE A 156 -5.57 -7.05 -9.05
C ILE A 156 -4.31 -6.46 -8.44
N MET A 157 -3.41 -7.28 -7.93
CA MET A 157 -2.24 -6.82 -7.18
C MET A 157 -0.97 -7.58 -7.52
N GLU A 158 0.16 -6.91 -7.38
CA GLU A 158 1.50 -7.47 -7.54
C GLU A 158 2.48 -6.90 -6.52
N ASN A 159 3.52 -7.67 -6.18
CA ASN A 159 4.57 -7.16 -5.31
C ASN A 159 5.63 -6.43 -6.13
N ARG A 160 5.91 -5.16 -5.79
CA ARG A 160 6.90 -4.32 -6.48
C ARG A 160 8.34 -4.56 -6.04
N ARG A 161 8.59 -5.42 -5.05
CA ARG A 161 9.94 -5.81 -4.63
C ARG A 161 10.35 -7.08 -5.32
N VAL A 162 11.47 -7.02 -6.03
CA VAL A 162 12.07 -8.17 -6.68
C VAL A 162 13.43 -8.48 -6.06
N LYS A 163 13.77 -9.76 -5.99
CA LYS A 163 15.11 -10.21 -5.66
C LYS A 163 15.90 -10.41 -6.95
N LEU A 164 17.11 -9.86 -6.97
CA LEU A 164 18.02 -10.02 -8.08
C LEU A 164 18.93 -11.24 -7.87
N LYS A 165 19.42 -11.82 -8.94
CA LYS A 165 20.36 -12.98 -8.93
C LYS A 165 21.65 -12.69 -8.16
N ASN A 166 22.07 -11.43 -8.07
CA ASN A 166 23.20 -10.98 -7.25
C ASN A 166 22.90 -10.88 -5.74
N GLY A 167 21.66 -11.25 -5.30
CA GLY A 167 21.22 -11.21 -3.91
C GLY A 167 20.76 -9.84 -3.40
N LYS A 168 20.79 -8.80 -4.22
CA LYS A 168 20.23 -7.50 -3.89
C LYS A 168 18.71 -7.49 -4.07
N ASP A 169 18.03 -6.58 -3.39
CA ASP A 169 16.61 -6.28 -3.60
C ASP A 169 16.49 -5.02 -4.48
N ALA A 170 15.57 -5.03 -5.44
CA ALA A 170 15.16 -3.86 -6.20
C ALA A 170 13.69 -3.55 -5.88
N ASP A 171 13.39 -2.30 -5.51
CA ASP A 171 12.02 -1.80 -5.33
C ASP A 171 11.59 -1.08 -6.61
N MET A 172 10.58 -1.59 -7.28
CA MET A 172 10.12 -1.13 -8.58
C MET A 172 8.99 -0.08 -8.46
N ARG A 173 9.14 0.89 -7.59
CA ARG A 173 8.17 2.00 -7.46
C ARG A 173 7.98 2.77 -8.76
N ARG A 174 8.99 2.75 -9.64
CA ARG A 174 9.00 3.50 -10.89
C ARG A 174 9.23 2.54 -12.06
N ALA A 175 8.30 2.49 -13.00
CA ALA A 175 8.33 1.57 -14.13
C ALA A 175 9.61 1.68 -14.98
N TYR A 176 10.09 2.90 -15.21
CA TYR A 176 11.28 3.16 -16.03
C TYR A 176 12.62 2.78 -15.37
N SER A 177 12.60 2.23 -14.17
CA SER A 177 13.79 1.75 -13.46
C SER A 177 13.73 0.26 -13.17
N LEU A 178 13.04 -0.51 -14.02
CA LEU A 178 12.97 -1.96 -13.90
C LEU A 178 14.33 -2.61 -14.18
N PRO A 179 14.79 -3.57 -13.36
CA PRO A 179 15.92 -4.40 -13.74
C PRO A 179 15.54 -5.27 -14.94
N PRO A 180 16.52 -5.67 -15.79
CA PRO A 180 16.26 -6.65 -16.85
C PRO A 180 15.70 -7.96 -16.27
N ASP A 181 14.74 -8.59 -16.94
CA ASP A 181 14.14 -9.85 -16.50
C ASP A 181 15.19 -10.94 -16.26
N SER A 182 16.27 -10.94 -17.07
CA SER A 182 17.40 -11.85 -16.92
C SER A 182 18.13 -11.73 -15.58
N GLU A 183 18.00 -10.60 -14.87
CA GLU A 183 18.63 -10.38 -13.56
C GLU A 183 17.68 -10.69 -12.38
N VAL A 184 16.39 -10.86 -12.64
CA VAL A 184 15.39 -11.16 -11.62
C VAL A 184 15.48 -12.62 -11.21
N ALA A 185 15.59 -12.87 -9.91
CA ALA A 185 15.58 -14.21 -9.33
C ALA A 185 14.20 -14.62 -8.81
N SER A 186 13.49 -13.71 -8.19
CA SER A 186 12.13 -13.95 -7.66
C SER A 186 11.39 -12.64 -7.36
N VAL A 187 10.07 -12.74 -7.25
CA VAL A 187 9.18 -11.65 -6.83
C VAL A 187 8.76 -11.87 -5.38
N GLY A 188 8.47 -10.81 -4.65
CA GLY A 188 7.95 -10.88 -3.28
C GLY A 188 6.55 -11.52 -3.21
N PRO A 189 6.13 -11.97 -2.02
CA PRO A 189 4.79 -12.52 -1.83
C PRO A 189 3.70 -11.45 -1.98
N VAL A 190 2.46 -11.91 -2.12
CA VAL A 190 1.24 -11.09 -2.01
C VAL A 190 0.32 -11.70 -0.94
N ASP A 191 -0.62 -10.90 -0.43
CA ASP A 191 -1.66 -11.38 0.49
C ASP A 191 -3.04 -11.24 -0.19
N PRO A 192 -3.57 -12.31 -0.78
CA PRO A 192 -4.83 -12.27 -1.51
C PRO A 192 -6.08 -12.30 -0.60
N GLN A 193 -5.90 -12.39 0.71
CA GLN A 193 -7.02 -12.47 1.64
C GLN A 193 -7.72 -11.14 1.81
N ILE A 194 -9.03 -11.15 1.72
CA ILE A 194 -9.91 -10.05 2.11
C ILE A 194 -10.49 -10.40 3.48
N GLY A 195 -10.09 -9.66 4.51
CA GLY A 195 -10.70 -9.78 5.84
C GLY A 195 -12.06 -9.11 5.86
N ILE A 196 -13.11 -9.82 6.30
CA ILE A 196 -14.48 -9.31 6.23
C ILE A 196 -15.13 -9.38 7.60
N LEU A 197 -15.69 -8.24 8.05
CA LEU A 197 -16.61 -8.13 9.17
C LEU A 197 -17.97 -7.66 8.63
N ARG A 198 -19.03 -8.41 8.89
CA ARG A 198 -20.41 -8.09 8.50
C ARG A 198 -21.24 -7.78 9.74
N LEU A 199 -22.03 -6.72 9.67
CA LEU A 199 -22.94 -6.25 10.70
C LEU A 199 -24.33 -6.18 10.09
N ASP A 200 -25.23 -7.04 10.58
CA ASP A 200 -26.63 -7.08 10.15
C ASP A 200 -27.52 -6.51 11.26
N GLN A 201 -28.51 -5.72 10.88
CA GLN A 201 -29.58 -5.28 11.77
C GLN A 201 -30.48 -6.47 12.14
N LYS A 202 -31.21 -6.37 13.24
CA LYS A 202 -32.14 -7.45 13.69
C LYS A 202 -33.24 -7.80 12.67
N ASN A 203 -33.53 -6.92 11.73
CA ASN A 203 -34.44 -7.20 10.60
C ASN A 203 -33.82 -7.99 9.45
N GLY A 204 -32.53 -8.39 9.59
CA GLY A 204 -31.77 -9.14 8.59
C GLY A 204 -31.13 -8.28 7.48
N LYS A 205 -31.34 -6.96 7.46
CA LYS A 205 -30.68 -6.05 6.51
C LYS A 205 -29.25 -5.79 6.93
N ALA A 206 -28.32 -5.77 6.00
CA ALA A 206 -26.96 -5.35 6.25
C ALA A 206 -26.90 -3.88 6.68
N LEU A 207 -26.21 -3.57 7.75
CA LEU A 207 -25.90 -2.21 8.18
C LEU A 207 -24.54 -1.77 7.64
N ALA A 208 -23.54 -2.62 7.84
CA ALA A 208 -22.17 -2.30 7.46
C ALA A 208 -21.36 -3.54 7.09
N VAL A 209 -20.40 -3.33 6.19
CA VAL A 209 -19.34 -4.29 5.86
C VAL A 209 -18.01 -3.58 6.01
N LEU A 210 -17.16 -4.03 6.93
CA LEU A 210 -15.78 -3.61 7.00
C LEU A 210 -14.94 -4.68 6.30
N TYR A 211 -14.06 -4.26 5.37
CA TYR A 211 -13.21 -5.18 4.63
C TYR A 211 -11.77 -4.67 4.55
N ASN A 212 -10.83 -5.58 4.83
CA ASN A 212 -9.39 -5.30 4.88
C ASN A 212 -8.70 -5.98 3.70
N PHE A 213 -7.91 -5.22 2.95
CA PHE A 213 -7.15 -5.74 1.82
C PHE A 213 -5.81 -5.01 1.66
N ALA A 214 -4.80 -5.70 1.15
CA ALA A 214 -3.43 -5.19 1.03
C ALA A 214 -3.09 -4.84 -0.43
N CYS A 215 -3.34 -3.59 -0.84
CA CYS A 215 -2.95 -3.08 -2.16
C CYS A 215 -2.91 -1.55 -2.13
N HIS A 216 -1.89 -0.92 -2.73
CA HIS A 216 -1.87 0.53 -2.93
C HIS A 216 -3.00 0.97 -3.87
N PRO A 217 -3.87 1.89 -3.47
CA PRO A 217 -4.90 2.43 -4.34
C PRO A 217 -4.35 3.62 -5.15
N ILE A 218 -3.56 3.31 -6.16
CA ILE A 218 -2.82 4.28 -7.00
C ILE A 218 -3.02 4.05 -8.50
N GLN A 219 -3.96 3.21 -8.91
CA GLN A 219 -4.21 2.91 -10.32
C GLN A 219 -4.68 4.15 -11.09
N GLY A 220 -5.53 4.98 -10.49
CA GLY A 220 -6.05 6.19 -11.09
C GLY A 220 -5.16 7.42 -10.95
N VAL A 221 -4.08 7.37 -10.17
CA VAL A 221 -3.17 8.52 -9.93
C VAL A 221 -2.58 9.12 -11.21
N PRO A 222 -2.15 8.32 -12.20
CA PRO A 222 -1.62 8.87 -13.46
C PRO A 222 -2.60 9.72 -14.26
N SER A 223 -3.91 9.65 -14.00
CA SER A 223 -4.92 10.50 -14.66
C SER A 223 -4.83 11.96 -14.24
N GLY A 224 -4.17 12.27 -13.11
CA GLY A 224 -4.07 13.60 -12.51
C GLY A 224 -5.33 14.09 -11.82
N GLY A 225 -6.41 13.30 -11.78
CA GLY A 225 -7.65 13.64 -11.10
C GLY A 225 -7.69 13.20 -9.64
N ASN A 226 -8.63 13.76 -8.90
CA ASN A 226 -8.89 13.42 -7.50
C ASN A 226 -9.80 12.19 -7.43
N THR A 227 -9.31 11.09 -6.85
CA THR A 227 -10.01 9.80 -6.85
C THR A 227 -9.79 9.04 -5.54
N ALA A 228 -10.85 8.32 -5.07
CA ALA A 228 -10.74 7.30 -4.03
C ALA A 228 -10.16 5.97 -4.57
N ASP A 229 -9.85 5.91 -5.88
CA ASP A 229 -9.22 4.78 -6.54
C ASP A 229 -10.00 3.45 -6.36
N LEU A 230 -9.33 2.32 -6.47
CA LEU A 230 -9.96 0.99 -6.34
C LEU A 230 -10.75 0.80 -5.03
N THR A 231 -10.42 1.54 -3.97
CA THR A 231 -11.11 1.44 -2.68
C THR A 231 -12.50 2.09 -2.70
N GLY A 232 -12.64 3.20 -3.42
CA GLY A 232 -13.93 3.85 -3.67
C GLY A 232 -14.84 2.99 -4.51
N TYR A 233 -14.36 2.49 -5.65
CA TYR A 233 -15.13 1.63 -6.55
C TYR A 233 -15.55 0.31 -5.90
N SER A 234 -14.64 -0.35 -5.15
CA SER A 234 -14.98 -1.59 -4.46
C SER A 234 -16.02 -1.37 -3.36
N SER A 235 -15.93 -0.27 -2.60
CA SER A 235 -16.94 0.10 -1.61
C SER A 235 -18.30 0.34 -2.25
N LYS A 236 -18.33 1.04 -3.39
CA LYS A 236 -19.55 1.31 -4.15
C LYS A 236 -20.22 0.00 -4.63
N VAL A 237 -19.45 -0.94 -5.18
CA VAL A 237 -19.99 -2.25 -5.59
C VAL A 237 -20.63 -2.99 -4.42
N ILE A 238 -20.00 -2.98 -3.26
CA ILE A 238 -20.54 -3.64 -2.05
C ILE A 238 -21.83 -2.95 -1.60
N GLU A 239 -21.84 -1.61 -1.53
CA GLU A 239 -23.00 -0.82 -1.13
C GLU A 239 -24.18 -1.00 -2.10
N ASP A 240 -23.92 -0.95 -3.41
CA ASP A 240 -24.95 -1.14 -4.45
C ASP A 240 -25.54 -2.58 -4.42
N CYS A 241 -24.71 -3.60 -4.15
CA CYS A 241 -25.18 -4.99 -4.07
C CYS A 241 -25.96 -5.29 -2.79
N LEU A 242 -25.66 -4.63 -1.68
CA LEU A 242 -26.36 -4.84 -0.41
C LEU A 242 -27.65 -4.01 -0.33
N GLY A 243 -27.67 -2.84 -0.94
CA GLY A 243 -28.81 -1.93 -0.92
C GLY A 243 -29.15 -1.40 0.48
N ASP A 244 -30.37 -0.87 0.63
CA ASP A 244 -30.96 -0.43 1.92
C ASP A 244 -30.10 0.52 2.76
N GLY A 245 -29.16 1.26 2.14
CA GLY A 245 -28.27 2.17 2.83
C GLY A 245 -27.11 1.54 3.58
N ALA A 246 -26.82 0.24 3.33
CA ALA A 246 -25.66 -0.43 3.86
C ALA A 246 -24.36 0.31 3.48
N MET A 247 -23.39 0.37 4.39
CA MET A 247 -22.15 1.12 4.19
C MET A 247 -20.94 0.18 4.19
N ALA A 248 -20.04 0.36 3.22
CA ALA A 248 -18.79 -0.38 3.12
C ALA A 248 -17.61 0.45 3.62
N PHE A 249 -16.78 -0.15 4.48
CA PHE A 249 -15.61 0.45 5.10
C PHE A 249 -14.35 -0.28 4.64
N PHE A 250 -13.59 0.34 3.77
CA PHE A 250 -12.29 -0.19 3.37
C PHE A 250 -11.25 0.08 4.45
N ILE A 251 -10.50 -0.94 4.83
CA ILE A 251 -9.36 -0.84 5.74
C ILE A 251 -8.09 -1.22 4.98
N GLN A 252 -7.17 -0.28 4.85
CA GLN A 252 -5.91 -0.53 4.17
C GLN A 252 -5.06 -1.54 4.95
N GLY A 253 -4.66 -2.60 4.28
CA GLY A 253 -3.81 -3.65 4.85
C GLY A 253 -2.32 -3.35 4.75
N CYS A 254 -1.49 -4.40 4.84
CA CYS A 254 -0.05 -4.32 4.68
C CYS A 254 0.33 -4.18 3.20
N GLY A 255 -0.03 -3.05 2.59
CA GLY A 255 0.17 -2.78 1.17
C GLY A 255 1.49 -2.08 0.81
N GLY A 256 2.42 -1.90 1.77
CA GLY A 256 3.61 -1.06 1.59
C GLY A 256 4.52 -1.42 0.40
N ASP A 257 4.46 -2.64 -0.08
CA ASP A 257 5.18 -3.11 -1.27
C ASP A 257 4.27 -3.74 -2.32
N ILE A 258 2.95 -3.54 -2.23
CA ILE A 258 1.96 -4.10 -3.14
C ILE A 258 1.34 -3.01 -4.01
N ASN A 259 1.52 -3.12 -5.32
CA ASN A 259 0.90 -2.25 -6.31
C ASN A 259 -0.31 -2.92 -6.98
N PRO A 260 -1.22 -2.14 -7.59
CA PRO A 260 -2.15 -2.69 -8.55
C PRO A 260 -1.39 -3.32 -9.73
N VAL A 261 -1.93 -4.42 -10.28
CA VAL A 261 -1.43 -4.96 -11.55
C VAL A 261 -1.59 -3.93 -12.66
N LEU A 262 -0.71 -3.97 -13.65
CA LEU A 262 -0.72 -3.04 -14.79
C LEU A 262 -0.53 -1.56 -14.38
N TYR A 263 -0.20 -1.30 -13.12
CA TYR A 263 0.16 0.04 -12.70
C TYR A 263 1.39 0.51 -13.48
N LYS A 264 1.26 1.63 -14.18
CA LYS A 264 2.26 2.18 -15.11
C LYS A 264 2.48 1.40 -16.41
N ASP A 265 1.65 0.44 -16.75
CA ASP A 265 1.66 -0.10 -18.10
C ASP A 265 1.12 0.94 -19.08
N VAL A 266 1.95 1.32 -20.05
CA VAL A 266 1.59 2.35 -21.03
C VAL A 266 0.54 1.90 -22.04
N ALA A 267 0.31 0.59 -22.16
CA ALA A 267 -0.69 0.01 -23.05
C ALA A 267 -2.11 0.06 -22.46
N TYR A 268 -2.23 0.30 -21.14
CA TYR A 268 -3.52 0.31 -20.46
C TYR A 268 -3.83 1.70 -19.90
N PRO A 269 -5.10 2.17 -20.00
CA PRO A 269 -5.50 3.42 -19.39
C PRO A 269 -5.40 3.33 -17.86
N PRO A 270 -5.03 4.41 -17.17
CA PRO A 270 -4.93 4.47 -15.71
C PRO A 270 -6.33 4.55 -15.06
N ASP A 271 -7.14 3.50 -15.24
CA ASP A 271 -8.50 3.39 -14.73
C ASP A 271 -8.56 2.42 -13.55
N ALA A 272 -9.02 2.90 -12.40
CA ALA A 272 -9.12 2.14 -11.17
C ALA A 272 -10.45 1.34 -11.04
N GLU A 273 -11.47 1.70 -11.81
CA GLU A 273 -12.81 1.11 -11.70
C GLU A 273 -12.83 -0.41 -11.93
N PRO A 274 -12.21 -0.97 -13.00
CA PRO A 274 -12.21 -2.42 -13.20
C PRO A 274 -11.61 -3.20 -12.04
N LEU A 275 -10.51 -2.72 -11.46
CA LEU A 275 -9.84 -3.37 -10.32
C LEU A 275 -10.68 -3.24 -9.05
N GLY A 276 -11.28 -2.08 -8.81
CA GLY A 276 -12.19 -1.85 -7.69
C GLY A 276 -13.43 -2.74 -7.77
N ASN A 277 -14.04 -2.86 -8.97
CA ASN A 277 -15.19 -3.73 -9.20
C ASN A 277 -14.83 -5.20 -8.91
N MET A 278 -13.64 -5.67 -9.32
CA MET A 278 -13.17 -7.02 -9.03
C MET A 278 -13.03 -7.27 -7.53
N LEU A 279 -12.44 -6.33 -6.79
CA LEU A 279 -12.30 -6.41 -5.33
C LEU A 279 -13.68 -6.43 -4.64
N GLY A 280 -14.61 -5.56 -5.06
CA GLY A 280 -15.97 -5.50 -4.54
C GLY A 280 -16.72 -6.82 -4.75
N ILE A 281 -16.70 -7.37 -5.97
CA ILE A 281 -17.33 -8.66 -6.30
C ILE A 281 -16.71 -9.81 -5.49
N SER A 282 -15.39 -9.83 -5.33
CA SER A 282 -14.70 -10.86 -4.55
C SER A 282 -15.03 -10.75 -3.04
N THR A 283 -15.21 -9.53 -2.53
CA THR A 283 -15.74 -9.30 -1.17
C THR A 283 -17.16 -9.82 -1.03
N MET A 284 -18.04 -9.55 -1.99
CA MET A 284 -19.42 -10.05 -1.99
C MET A 284 -19.50 -11.58 -2.05
N ARG A 285 -18.57 -12.24 -2.74
CA ARG A 285 -18.47 -13.72 -2.71
C ARG A 285 -18.12 -14.24 -1.32
N GLY A 286 -17.18 -13.58 -0.63
CA GLY A 286 -16.83 -13.89 0.77
C GLY A 286 -18.01 -13.67 1.73
N LEU A 287 -18.75 -12.57 1.56
CA LEU A 287 -19.92 -12.23 2.38
C LEU A 287 -21.01 -13.30 2.37
N LYS A 288 -21.22 -13.98 1.24
CA LYS A 288 -22.24 -15.06 1.12
C LYS A 288 -21.99 -16.23 2.07
N GLN A 289 -20.77 -16.43 2.55
CA GLN A 289 -20.41 -17.52 3.46
C GLN A 289 -20.52 -17.10 4.93
N ILE A 290 -20.75 -15.82 5.22
CA ILE A 290 -20.75 -15.28 6.58
C ILE A 290 -22.17 -15.39 7.17
N LYS A 291 -22.23 -16.00 8.35
CA LYS A 291 -23.44 -16.04 9.19
C LYS A 291 -23.23 -15.14 10.38
N CYS A 292 -24.11 -14.15 10.54
CA CYS A 292 -24.09 -13.26 11.70
C CYS A 292 -24.72 -13.93 12.93
N LYS A 293 -24.21 -13.58 14.11
CA LYS A 293 -24.63 -14.09 15.41
C LYS A 293 -24.84 -12.93 16.38
N PRO A 294 -25.79 -13.01 17.30
CA PRO A 294 -25.93 -12.06 18.40
C PRO A 294 -24.81 -12.24 19.45
N ASP A 295 -24.72 -11.32 20.37
CA ASP A 295 -23.95 -11.42 21.62
C ASP A 295 -22.48 -11.84 21.41
N VAL A 296 -21.76 -11.10 20.58
CA VAL A 296 -20.35 -11.35 20.29
C VAL A 296 -19.45 -10.61 21.28
N ALA A 297 -18.27 -11.19 21.53
CA ALA A 297 -17.23 -10.52 22.30
C ALA A 297 -16.78 -9.23 21.58
N PHE A 298 -16.75 -8.11 22.32
CA PHE A 298 -16.25 -6.84 21.84
C PHE A 298 -15.14 -6.33 22.76
N LYS A 299 -13.96 -6.08 22.21
CA LYS A 299 -12.82 -5.60 22.99
C LYS A 299 -11.94 -4.66 22.16
N VAL A 300 -11.53 -3.58 22.81
CA VAL A 300 -10.57 -2.62 22.26
C VAL A 300 -9.37 -2.54 23.20
N ILE A 301 -8.17 -2.56 22.63
CA ILE A 301 -6.91 -2.35 23.33
C ILE A 301 -6.13 -1.28 22.56
N ASN A 302 -5.46 -0.40 23.28
CA ASN A 302 -4.60 0.60 22.66
C ASN A 302 -3.33 0.73 23.51
N GLU A 303 -2.18 0.60 22.87
CA GLU A 303 -0.88 0.64 23.52
C GLU A 303 0.07 1.53 22.71
N THR A 304 0.96 2.21 23.44
CA THR A 304 2.08 2.91 22.84
C THR A 304 3.32 2.04 22.94
N ILE A 305 3.95 1.76 21.80
CA ILE A 305 5.19 1.02 21.73
C ILE A 305 6.34 1.92 21.27
N SER A 306 7.51 1.73 21.86
CA SER A 306 8.71 2.48 21.49
C SER A 306 9.57 1.69 20.51
N LEU A 307 9.79 2.23 19.32
CA LEU A 307 10.60 1.62 18.28
C LEU A 307 11.95 2.36 18.15
N PRO A 308 13.06 1.62 17.96
CA PRO A 308 14.35 2.27 17.70
C PRO A 308 14.35 2.94 16.32
N ARG A 309 14.83 4.16 16.24
CA ARG A 309 15.10 4.82 14.96
C ARG A 309 16.29 4.15 14.28
N ALA A 310 16.18 3.91 12.98
CA ALA A 310 17.26 3.33 12.21
C ALA A 310 18.41 4.33 12.09
N GLU A 311 19.64 3.84 12.29
CA GLU A 311 20.87 4.54 11.91
C GLU A 311 21.12 4.28 10.42
N LEU A 312 21.16 5.34 9.60
CA LEU A 312 21.16 5.25 8.14
C LEU A 312 22.48 5.65 7.48
N SER A 313 23.47 6.15 8.23
CA SER A 313 24.73 6.69 7.69
C SER A 313 25.48 5.67 6.85
N GLY A 314 25.70 4.47 7.35
CA GLY A 314 26.43 3.45 6.60
C GLY A 314 25.73 3.01 5.32
N ARG A 315 24.39 3.02 5.31
CA ARG A 315 23.62 2.73 4.08
C ARG A 315 23.70 3.88 3.08
N ILE A 316 23.68 5.12 3.55
CA ILE A 316 23.87 6.32 2.73
C ILE A 316 25.25 6.29 2.07
N GLU A 317 26.32 6.04 2.84
CA GLU A 317 27.68 5.93 2.33
C GLU A 317 27.82 4.84 1.27
N SER A 318 27.25 3.66 1.51
CA SER A 318 27.24 2.55 0.55
C SER A 318 26.57 2.92 -0.76
N LEU A 319 25.40 3.58 -0.71
CA LEU A 319 24.69 4.02 -1.91
C LEU A 319 25.40 5.17 -2.63
N GLN A 320 26.09 6.05 -1.91
CA GLN A 320 26.92 7.11 -2.52
C GLN A 320 28.09 6.49 -3.28
N ALA A 321 28.76 5.48 -2.70
CA ALA A 321 29.84 4.75 -3.39
C ALA A 321 29.32 4.02 -4.64
N GLU A 322 28.15 3.40 -4.55
CA GLU A 322 27.47 2.75 -5.69
C GLU A 322 27.14 3.77 -6.78
N GLN A 323 26.58 4.93 -6.43
CA GLN A 323 26.30 6.02 -7.35
C GLN A 323 27.55 6.48 -8.11
N GLN A 324 28.66 6.67 -7.41
CA GLN A 324 29.94 7.05 -8.04
C GLN A 324 30.45 5.99 -9.00
N LYS A 325 30.36 4.71 -8.64
CA LYS A 325 30.74 3.60 -9.51
C LYS A 325 29.90 3.56 -10.79
N LEU A 326 28.60 3.76 -10.68
CA LEU A 326 27.68 3.79 -11.82
C LEU A 326 27.99 4.99 -12.73
N LEU A 327 28.23 6.18 -12.16
CA LEU A 327 28.62 7.36 -12.94
C LEU A 327 29.91 7.14 -13.73
N GLN A 328 30.90 6.46 -13.12
CA GLN A 328 32.17 6.14 -13.78
C GLN A 328 32.02 5.08 -14.87
N SER A 329 30.98 4.24 -14.80
CA SER A 329 30.72 3.20 -15.80
C SER A 329 30.04 3.71 -17.08
N LEU A 330 29.49 4.94 -17.06
CA LEU A 330 28.91 5.56 -18.24
C LEU A 330 29.99 5.83 -19.30
N GLY A 331 29.89 5.13 -20.41
CA GLY A 331 30.84 5.27 -21.52
C GLY A 331 30.38 6.26 -22.59
N ALA A 332 31.31 6.99 -23.20
CA ALA A 332 31.00 7.80 -24.37
C ALA A 332 30.36 6.93 -25.48
N ASN A 333 29.35 7.46 -26.15
CA ASN A 333 28.68 6.80 -27.27
C ASN A 333 28.39 7.83 -28.38
N ASN A 334 28.61 7.44 -29.62
CA ASN A 334 28.36 8.28 -30.79
C ASN A 334 26.90 8.26 -31.26
N LEU A 335 26.09 7.34 -30.70
CA LEU A 335 24.66 7.27 -31.00
C LEU A 335 23.88 8.23 -30.11
N ASN A 336 22.87 8.84 -30.69
CA ASN A 336 21.77 9.49 -30.00
C ASN A 336 20.48 8.71 -30.26
N PHE A 337 19.39 9.08 -29.63
CA PHE A 337 18.12 8.36 -29.78
C PHE A 337 17.62 8.29 -31.23
N LYS A 338 17.77 9.39 -32.00
CA LYS A 338 17.35 9.47 -33.42
C LYS A 338 18.13 8.52 -34.31
N THR A 339 19.42 8.29 -34.03
CA THR A 339 20.27 7.34 -34.78
C THR A 339 20.09 5.90 -34.26
N PHE A 340 19.90 5.73 -32.93
CA PHE A 340 19.75 4.42 -32.31
C PHE A 340 18.47 3.70 -32.77
N LEU A 341 17.33 4.41 -32.80
CA LEU A 341 16.04 3.80 -33.10
C LEU A 341 15.97 3.16 -34.51
N PRO A 342 16.39 3.80 -35.61
CA PRO A 342 16.43 3.17 -36.91
C PRO A 342 17.37 1.95 -36.97
N LEU A 343 18.51 2.00 -36.26
CA LEU A 343 19.44 0.86 -36.19
C LEU A 343 18.82 -0.32 -35.42
N MET A 344 18.09 -0.05 -34.33
CA MET A 344 17.35 -1.09 -33.59
C MET A 344 16.32 -1.79 -34.49
N VAL A 345 15.53 -1.05 -35.24
CA VAL A 345 14.56 -1.61 -36.18
C VAL A 345 15.27 -2.45 -37.25
N LYS A 346 16.34 -1.91 -37.84
CA LYS A 346 17.12 -2.60 -38.86
C LYS A 346 17.67 -3.94 -38.37
N TYR A 347 18.32 -3.97 -37.20
CA TYR A 347 19.03 -5.15 -36.72
C TYR A 347 18.17 -6.15 -35.94
N ASN A 348 16.99 -5.76 -35.46
CA ASN A 348 16.05 -6.72 -34.87
C ASN A 348 15.31 -7.55 -35.92
N ASN A 349 15.19 -7.05 -37.17
CA ASN A 349 14.53 -7.78 -38.25
C ASN A 349 15.47 -8.77 -38.99
N SER A 350 16.77 -8.66 -38.79
CA SER A 350 17.75 -9.57 -39.41
C SER A 350 19.05 -9.63 -38.60
N GLU A 351 19.43 -10.82 -38.14
CA GLU A 351 20.67 -11.02 -37.39
C GLU A 351 21.91 -11.09 -38.30
N GLU A 352 21.78 -11.69 -39.48
CA GLU A 352 22.92 -11.93 -40.40
C GLU A 352 23.04 -10.84 -41.44
N PHE A 353 22.01 -10.64 -42.24
CA PHE A 353 21.96 -9.60 -43.26
C PHE A 353 20.68 -8.80 -43.07
N PRO A 354 20.73 -7.47 -42.92
CA PRO A 354 19.56 -6.66 -43.06
C PRO A 354 18.91 -6.92 -44.40
N SER A 355 17.79 -7.61 -44.44
CA SER A 355 17.16 -8.13 -45.68
C SER A 355 17.02 -7.05 -46.78
N TYR A 356 16.88 -5.82 -46.40
CA TYR A 356 16.79 -4.65 -47.31
C TYR A 356 18.07 -4.36 -48.10
N PHE A 357 19.24 -4.78 -47.61
CA PHE A 357 20.54 -4.51 -48.22
C PHE A 357 21.33 -5.76 -48.60
N SER A 358 20.72 -6.93 -48.56
CA SER A 358 21.38 -8.20 -48.78
C SER A 358 22.19 -8.26 -50.11
N GLN A 359 21.65 -7.64 -51.18
CA GLN A 359 22.35 -7.54 -52.48
C GLN A 359 23.65 -6.76 -52.39
N HIS A 360 23.74 -5.73 -51.58
CA HIS A 360 24.95 -4.93 -51.43
C HIS A 360 26.04 -5.76 -50.72
N TYR A 361 25.71 -6.56 -49.75
CA TYR A 361 26.63 -7.46 -49.06
C TYR A 361 27.14 -8.55 -49.96
N LEU A 362 26.26 -9.16 -50.79
CA LEU A 362 26.67 -10.14 -51.81
C LEU A 362 27.58 -9.54 -52.83
N HIS A 363 27.30 -8.32 -53.30
CA HIS A 363 28.16 -7.63 -54.28
C HIS A 363 29.52 -7.31 -53.68
N GLU A 364 29.59 -6.78 -52.45
CA GLU A 364 30.87 -6.55 -51.77
C GLU A 364 31.68 -7.82 -51.63
N LYS A 365 31.04 -8.94 -51.23
CA LYS A 365 31.69 -10.23 -51.12
C LYS A 365 32.23 -10.72 -52.44
N MET A 366 31.51 -10.53 -53.52
CA MET A 366 32.00 -10.88 -54.88
C MET A 366 33.24 -10.02 -55.27
N LEU A 367 33.37 -8.80 -54.78
CA LEU A 367 34.52 -7.93 -54.99
C LEU A 367 35.63 -8.12 -53.94
N GLY A 368 35.54 -9.10 -53.07
CA GLY A 368 36.52 -9.36 -51.99
C GLY A 368 36.54 -8.26 -50.92
N ARG A 369 35.44 -7.52 -50.76
CA ARG A 369 35.28 -6.47 -49.75
C ARG A 369 34.44 -6.91 -48.59
N ASN A 370 34.56 -6.23 -47.43
CA ASN A 370 33.78 -6.49 -46.23
C ASN A 370 33.48 -5.23 -45.41
N ASP A 371 33.41 -4.09 -46.08
CA ASP A 371 33.28 -2.81 -45.41
C ASP A 371 31.89 -2.62 -44.77
N LEU A 372 30.85 -3.14 -45.44
CA LEU A 372 29.49 -3.16 -44.86
C LEU A 372 29.38 -4.05 -43.64
N GLU A 373 29.99 -5.23 -43.63
CA GLU A 373 30.03 -6.14 -42.48
C GLU A 373 30.75 -5.49 -41.29
N LYS A 374 31.85 -4.80 -41.51
CA LYS A 374 32.58 -4.01 -40.51
C LYS A 374 31.74 -2.91 -39.94
N LEU A 375 31.05 -2.15 -40.80
CA LEU A 375 30.15 -1.06 -40.37
C LEU A 375 28.99 -1.59 -39.52
N ASP A 376 28.39 -2.71 -39.91
CA ASP A 376 27.31 -3.30 -39.16
C ASP A 376 27.78 -3.87 -37.80
N ALA A 377 28.97 -4.44 -37.76
CA ALA A 377 29.57 -4.92 -36.50
C ALA A 377 29.84 -3.74 -35.54
N GLU A 378 30.33 -2.62 -36.08
CA GLU A 378 30.54 -1.41 -35.30
C GLU A 378 29.21 -0.79 -34.82
N ASN A 379 28.20 -0.73 -35.69
CA ASN A 379 26.86 -0.27 -35.31
C ASN A 379 26.25 -1.12 -34.19
N ARG A 380 26.32 -2.45 -34.29
CA ARG A 380 25.85 -3.38 -33.24
C ARG A 380 26.60 -3.18 -31.92
N LYS A 381 27.93 -2.95 -31.99
CA LYS A 381 28.74 -2.64 -30.81
C LYS A 381 28.30 -1.33 -30.16
N ASN A 382 28.06 -0.28 -30.95
CA ASN A 382 27.61 1.02 -30.48
C ASN A 382 26.19 0.96 -29.92
N MET A 383 25.29 0.16 -30.52
CA MET A 383 23.94 -0.08 -30.00
C MET A 383 23.97 -0.78 -28.64
N LYS A 384 24.78 -1.85 -28.49
CA LYS A 384 24.96 -2.54 -27.21
C LYS A 384 25.48 -1.58 -26.12
N LYS A 385 26.44 -0.72 -26.49
CA LYS A 385 26.97 0.29 -25.57
C LYS A 385 25.93 1.35 -25.20
N TYR A 386 25.08 1.76 -26.14
CA TYR A 386 23.97 2.68 -25.88
C TYR A 386 22.97 2.07 -24.90
N LEU A 387 22.56 0.81 -25.12
CA LEU A 387 21.68 0.08 -24.22
C LEU A 387 22.28 -0.07 -22.81
N ALA A 388 23.57 -0.43 -22.72
CA ALA A 388 24.25 -0.53 -21.42
C ALA A 388 24.23 0.81 -20.66
N ASN A 389 24.43 1.94 -21.34
CA ASN A 389 24.31 3.26 -20.73
C ASN A 389 22.87 3.53 -20.23
N ILE A 390 21.84 3.13 -20.99
CA ILE A 390 20.44 3.27 -20.56
C ILE A 390 20.22 2.49 -19.25
N HIS A 391 20.64 1.24 -19.16
CA HIS A 391 20.51 0.45 -17.93
C HIS A 391 21.24 1.07 -16.74
N VAL A 392 22.44 1.61 -16.96
CA VAL A 392 23.18 2.33 -15.90
C VAL A 392 22.40 3.57 -15.45
N MET A 393 21.79 4.32 -16.37
CA MET A 393 20.98 5.51 -16.04
C MET A 393 19.71 5.12 -15.25
N GLU A 394 19.07 4.01 -15.59
CA GLU A 394 17.92 3.48 -14.84
C GLU A 394 18.32 3.09 -13.41
N GLU A 395 19.44 2.41 -13.25
CA GLU A 395 19.98 2.05 -11.94
C GLU A 395 20.37 3.27 -11.12
N LEU A 396 21.01 4.27 -11.75
CA LEU A 396 21.30 5.56 -11.14
C LEU A 396 20.03 6.26 -10.63
N THR A 397 18.93 6.19 -11.38
CA THR A 397 17.63 6.75 -10.95
C THR A 397 17.11 6.07 -9.69
N ARG A 398 17.22 4.73 -9.59
CA ARG A 398 16.86 3.99 -8.36
C ARG A 398 17.73 4.38 -7.19
N VAL A 399 19.05 4.39 -7.37
CA VAL A 399 20.03 4.78 -6.33
C VAL A 399 19.79 6.20 -5.86
N GLN A 400 19.61 7.15 -6.77
CA GLN A 400 19.33 8.56 -6.48
C GLN A 400 18.06 8.72 -5.63
N THR A 401 16.98 8.04 -6.01
CA THR A 401 15.70 8.09 -5.29
C THR A 401 15.84 7.54 -3.87
N ASN A 402 16.49 6.38 -3.72
CA ASN A 402 16.73 5.77 -2.43
C ASN A 402 17.64 6.63 -1.55
N LEU A 403 18.70 7.19 -2.13
CA LEU A 403 19.64 8.06 -1.43
C LEU A 403 18.97 9.34 -0.92
N ALA A 404 18.14 9.99 -1.75
CA ALA A 404 17.38 11.17 -1.35
C ALA A 404 16.44 10.87 -0.17
N LEU A 405 15.73 9.73 -0.22
CA LEU A 405 14.82 9.31 0.84
C LEU A 405 15.55 8.99 2.14
N LEU A 406 16.68 8.26 2.08
CA LEU A 406 17.48 7.95 3.26
C LEU A 406 18.08 9.20 3.90
N LYS A 407 18.59 10.15 3.10
CA LYS A 407 19.10 11.43 3.59
C LYS A 407 18.01 12.25 4.28
N LYS A 408 16.80 12.30 3.70
CA LYS A 408 15.62 12.96 4.31
C LYS A 408 15.28 12.34 5.67
N ASN A 409 15.23 11.01 5.74
CA ASN A 409 14.91 10.30 6.97
C ASN A 409 16.02 10.44 8.03
N GLN A 410 17.30 10.40 7.63
CA GLN A 410 18.43 10.65 8.53
C GLN A 410 18.39 12.08 9.10
N ALA A 411 18.09 13.07 8.27
CA ALA A 411 17.94 14.46 8.73
C ALA A 411 16.81 14.59 9.77
N LYS A 412 15.67 13.94 9.53
CA LYS A 412 14.56 13.89 10.51
C LYS A 412 14.96 13.20 11.81
N ASN A 413 15.70 12.08 11.74
CA ASN A 413 16.18 11.37 12.91
C ASN A 413 17.13 12.25 13.75
N ILE A 414 18.07 12.95 13.11
CA ILE A 414 18.98 13.89 13.78
C ILE A 414 18.21 15.04 14.40
N ALA A 415 17.30 15.68 13.64
CA ALA A 415 16.50 16.80 14.13
C ALA A 415 15.60 16.44 15.33
N SER A 416 15.14 15.19 15.41
CA SER A 416 14.33 14.74 16.55
C SER A 416 15.09 14.68 17.87
N GLY A 417 16.41 14.55 17.84
CA GLY A 417 17.26 14.36 19.04
C GLY A 417 16.98 13.08 19.84
N LYS A 418 16.05 12.22 19.35
CA LYS A 418 15.61 11.01 20.04
C LYS A 418 16.06 9.77 19.29
N ARG A 419 16.49 8.73 20.04
CA ARG A 419 16.87 7.42 19.47
C ARG A 419 15.68 6.49 19.25
N ILE A 420 14.52 6.85 19.78
CA ILE A 420 13.27 6.08 19.67
C ILE A 420 12.16 6.93 19.07
N ILE A 421 11.15 6.25 18.53
CA ILE A 421 9.88 6.82 18.15
C ILE A 421 8.77 6.02 18.82
N ASP A 422 7.88 6.73 19.51
CA ASP A 422 6.71 6.12 20.11
C ASP A 422 5.62 6.04 19.05
N VAL A 423 4.98 4.89 18.93
CA VAL A 423 3.91 4.63 17.97
C VAL A 423 2.72 3.99 18.68
N GLU A 424 1.54 4.41 18.29
CA GLU A 424 0.29 3.84 18.78
C GLU A 424 -0.05 2.57 18.01
N VAL A 425 -0.40 1.51 18.74
CA VAL A 425 -0.89 0.24 18.19
C VAL A 425 -2.20 -0.09 18.86
N MET A 426 -3.23 -0.31 18.06
CA MET A 426 -4.56 -0.67 18.53
C MET A 426 -4.89 -2.11 18.17
N GLY A 427 -5.53 -2.83 19.10
CA GLY A 427 -6.13 -4.13 18.88
C GLY A 427 -7.64 -4.02 18.98
N LEU A 428 -8.36 -4.60 18.02
CA LEU A 428 -9.81 -4.66 17.99
C LEU A 428 -10.25 -6.11 17.82
N ARG A 429 -11.12 -6.58 18.71
CA ARG A 429 -11.78 -7.88 18.59
C ARG A 429 -13.29 -7.71 18.56
N ILE A 430 -13.93 -8.29 17.54
CA ILE A 430 -15.39 -8.30 17.39
C ILE A 430 -15.78 -9.73 16.99
N GLY A 431 -16.24 -10.52 17.98
CA GLY A 431 -16.42 -11.95 17.80
C GLY A 431 -15.12 -12.66 17.43
N ASP A 432 -15.11 -13.31 16.27
CA ASP A 432 -13.93 -14.01 15.75
C ASP A 432 -13.02 -13.09 14.93
N PHE A 433 -13.48 -11.90 14.56
CA PHE A 433 -12.68 -10.91 13.85
C PHE A 433 -11.68 -10.24 14.79
N VAL A 434 -10.40 -10.30 14.43
CA VAL A 434 -9.32 -9.64 15.17
C VAL A 434 -8.54 -8.74 14.21
N MET A 435 -8.33 -7.48 14.58
CA MET A 435 -7.55 -6.53 13.82
C MET A 435 -6.50 -5.87 14.69
N VAL A 436 -5.29 -5.75 14.17
CA VAL A 436 -4.17 -5.02 14.78
C VAL A 436 -3.78 -3.87 13.86
N THR A 437 -3.52 -2.70 14.43
CA THR A 437 -3.19 -1.50 13.65
C THR A 437 -1.72 -1.14 13.73
N PHE A 438 -1.24 -0.38 12.74
CA PHE A 438 0.09 0.21 12.75
C PHE A 438 0.12 1.53 11.95
N PRO A 439 0.79 2.59 12.45
CA PRO A 439 0.83 3.89 11.78
C PRO A 439 1.94 3.96 10.72
N GLY A 440 1.94 3.04 9.76
CA GLY A 440 2.97 3.00 8.71
C GLY A 440 2.62 2.11 7.54
N GLU A 441 3.45 2.17 6.51
CA GLU A 441 3.34 1.36 5.30
C GLU A 441 4.03 0.01 5.49
N LEU A 442 3.38 -0.88 6.25
CA LEU A 442 3.89 -2.23 6.46
C LEU A 442 4.01 -2.99 5.15
N THR A 443 5.16 -3.66 4.94
CA THR A 443 5.30 -4.60 3.84
C THR A 443 4.40 -5.82 4.05
N VAL A 444 3.96 -6.43 2.96
CA VAL A 444 3.07 -7.60 3.01
C VAL A 444 3.64 -8.74 3.84
N GLN A 445 4.96 -8.96 3.80
CA GLN A 445 5.61 -10.02 4.57
C GLN A 445 5.40 -9.86 6.08
N ILE A 446 5.36 -8.63 6.60
CA ILE A 446 5.08 -8.36 8.01
C ILE A 446 3.65 -8.79 8.33
N GLY A 447 2.68 -8.41 7.50
CA GLY A 447 1.28 -8.81 7.65
C GLY A 447 1.09 -10.33 7.63
N LEU A 448 1.70 -11.02 6.68
CA LEU A 448 1.68 -12.48 6.59
C LEU A 448 2.29 -13.15 7.83
N ASN A 449 3.39 -12.61 8.35
CA ASN A 449 4.02 -13.13 9.57
C ASN A 449 3.11 -12.95 10.79
N ILE A 450 2.46 -11.80 10.95
CA ILE A 450 1.52 -11.52 12.04
C ILE A 450 0.34 -12.50 11.96
N LYS A 451 -0.28 -12.65 10.79
CA LYS A 451 -1.38 -13.59 10.56
C LYS A 451 -0.97 -15.02 10.91
N LYS A 452 0.22 -15.46 10.45
CA LYS A 452 0.75 -16.82 10.71
C LYS A 452 1.00 -17.09 12.20
N MET A 453 1.44 -16.10 12.96
CA MET A 453 1.80 -16.23 14.38
C MET A 453 0.61 -15.96 15.30
N SER A 454 -0.48 -15.43 14.79
CA SER A 454 -1.68 -15.17 15.59
C SER A 454 -2.36 -16.46 16.04
N PRO A 455 -2.81 -16.53 17.29
CA PRO A 455 -3.65 -17.63 17.77
C PRO A 455 -5.07 -17.60 17.20
N HIS A 456 -5.48 -16.47 16.60
CA HIS A 456 -6.80 -16.28 16.01
C HIS A 456 -6.77 -16.52 14.51
N LYS A 457 -7.68 -17.35 14.00
CA LYS A 457 -7.77 -17.68 12.56
C LYS A 457 -8.13 -16.49 11.68
N SER A 458 -8.92 -15.56 12.19
CA SER A 458 -9.41 -14.38 11.47
C SER A 458 -8.68 -13.11 11.96
N THR A 459 -7.35 -13.10 11.85
CA THR A 459 -6.52 -11.94 12.21
C THR A 459 -6.15 -11.16 10.96
N PHE A 460 -6.35 -9.83 11.02
CA PHE A 460 -6.05 -8.89 9.96
C PHE A 460 -5.19 -7.75 10.48
N VAL A 461 -4.45 -7.12 9.59
CA VAL A 461 -3.54 -6.02 9.94
C VAL A 461 -3.94 -4.77 9.17
N ALA A 462 -4.19 -3.69 9.90
CA ALA A 462 -4.47 -2.37 9.34
C ALA A 462 -3.20 -1.52 9.40
N GLY A 463 -2.59 -1.25 8.26
CA GLY A 463 -1.56 -0.23 8.11
C GLY A 463 -2.19 1.18 8.13
N TYR A 464 -1.39 2.22 7.98
CA TYR A 464 -1.85 3.61 7.78
C TYR A 464 -2.86 4.11 8.81
N THR A 465 -2.76 3.63 10.05
CA THR A 465 -3.77 3.84 11.10
C THR A 465 -3.21 4.68 12.24
N ASN A 466 -3.97 5.71 12.66
CA ASN A 466 -3.68 6.59 13.80
C ASN A 466 -2.34 7.32 13.73
N GLY A 467 -1.87 7.64 12.54
CA GLY A 467 -0.62 8.33 12.28
C GLY A 467 0.11 7.81 11.06
N TYR A 468 1.33 8.32 10.82
CA TYR A 468 2.12 7.90 9.66
C TYR A 468 3.63 8.05 9.92
N ILE A 469 4.33 6.93 9.94
CA ILE A 469 5.79 6.88 10.16
C ILE A 469 6.59 6.34 8.97
N TYR A 470 6.01 6.36 7.78
CA TYR A 470 6.57 5.83 6.52
C TYR A 470 6.71 4.30 6.52
N TYR A 471 7.71 3.78 5.78
CA TYR A 471 8.01 2.35 5.59
C TYR A 471 8.90 1.81 6.69
#